data_d234dd1d887b442c0a2848acea885512
#
_entry.id   d234dd1d887b442c0a2848acea885512
#
_cell.length_a   1.000
_cell.length_b   1.000
_cell.length_c   1.000
_cell.angle_alpha   90.00
_cell.angle_beta   90.00
_cell.angle_gamma   90.00
#
_symmetry.space_group_name_H-M   'P 1'
#
loop_
_entity.id
_entity.type
_entity.pdbx_description
1 polymer ?
#
loop_
_entity_poly.entity_id
_entity_poly.type
_entity_poly.pdbx_seq_one_letter_code
_entity_poly.pdbx_strand_id
1 'polypeptide(L)'
;DKIFAFTPEIGGTGFWPAVNEIDPIAEGMVYLNLTAAHLVTNYAVSNDLTAAIIPDLSGSFYYDIQRLGLEDPANFTVSIIPVTSNILTVGGANSHNAMALLQQDNDSISYTLDPTIAAGDLLTYVISVDNGQFLSNDTVTKTYGQSQVVFSDAANSLTNWTVSQTWGTTTSTFYSPSSSITDSPNGNYSHNINKSITLTSGVDLNNAVAATLSFYGKWEI
;
A
#
# COMPACT_ATOMS: atom_id res chain seq x y z
N ASP A 1 3.37 -2.72 32.74
CA ASP A 1 4.58 -2.60 31.91
C ASP A 1 4.35 -3.31 30.58
N LYS A 2 4.66 -2.65 29.46
CA LYS A 2 4.60 -3.21 28.12
C LYS A 2 5.99 -3.73 27.76
N ILE A 3 6.13 -5.02 27.50
CA ILE A 3 7.41 -5.65 27.15
C ILE A 3 7.28 -6.28 25.78
N PHE A 4 8.13 -5.82 24.84
CA PHE A 4 8.32 -6.48 23.55
C PHE A 4 9.42 -7.53 23.69
N ALA A 5 9.09 -8.77 23.39
CA ALA A 5 10.07 -9.84 23.32
C ALA A 5 9.85 -10.65 22.03
N PHE A 6 10.91 -10.82 21.26
CA PHE A 6 10.91 -11.75 20.14
C PHE A 6 12.12 -12.65 20.22
N THR A 7 11.95 -13.86 19.66
CA THR A 7 13.03 -14.78 19.39
C THR A 7 13.07 -14.99 17.89
N PRO A 8 13.84 -14.19 17.13
CA PRO A 8 13.91 -14.35 15.69
C PRO A 8 14.70 -15.64 15.38
N GLU A 9 14.14 -16.45 14.51
CA GLU A 9 14.88 -17.50 13.85
C GLU A 9 15.56 -16.90 12.62
N ILE A 10 16.89 -16.80 12.66
CA ILE A 10 17.69 -16.26 11.57
C ILE A 10 18.09 -17.38 10.63
N GLY A 11 17.90 -17.13 9.32
CA GLY A 11 18.01 -18.13 8.25
C GLY A 11 19.35 -18.86 8.18
N GLY A 12 19.34 -19.93 7.41
CA GLY A 12 20.44 -20.86 7.22
C GLY A 12 19.96 -22.30 7.41
N THR A 13 20.73 -23.25 6.94
CA THR A 13 20.42 -24.67 7.02
C THR A 13 20.82 -25.33 8.34
N GLY A 14 21.25 -24.54 9.34
CA GLY A 14 21.68 -25.05 10.65
C GLY A 14 22.17 -23.95 11.59
N PHE A 15 22.59 -24.34 12.79
CA PHE A 15 23.05 -23.40 13.84
C PHE A 15 24.38 -22.68 13.49
N TRP A 16 25.09 -23.14 12.48
CA TRP A 16 26.37 -22.59 12.05
C TRP A 16 26.32 -22.27 10.57
N PRO A 17 25.93 -21.04 10.19
CA PRO A 17 25.90 -20.63 8.79
C PRO A 17 27.30 -20.63 8.18
N ALA A 18 27.38 -20.83 6.88
CA ALA A 18 28.64 -20.67 6.14
C ALA A 18 29.09 -19.21 6.22
N VAL A 19 30.41 -18.97 6.13
CA VAL A 19 31.01 -17.63 6.28
C VAL A 19 30.38 -16.60 5.32
N ASN A 20 30.06 -17.02 4.10
CA ASN A 20 29.43 -16.19 3.07
C ASN A 20 27.94 -15.89 3.33
N GLU A 21 27.31 -16.53 4.31
CA GLU A 21 25.92 -16.29 4.71
C GLU A 21 25.81 -15.33 5.90
N ILE A 22 26.91 -15.06 6.60
CA ILE A 22 26.92 -14.24 7.83
C ILE A 22 26.47 -12.81 7.54
N ASP A 23 27.07 -12.14 6.52
CA ASP A 23 26.73 -10.75 6.18
C ASP A 23 25.28 -10.61 5.71
N PRO A 24 24.74 -11.42 4.77
CA PRO A 24 23.34 -11.36 4.39
C PRO A 24 22.37 -11.60 5.56
N ILE A 25 22.68 -12.53 6.47
CA ILE A 25 21.88 -12.76 7.67
C ILE A 25 21.91 -11.54 8.60
N ALA A 26 23.08 -10.96 8.83
CA ALA A 26 23.24 -9.79 9.68
C ALA A 26 22.50 -8.57 9.10
N GLU A 27 22.56 -8.34 7.77
CA GLU A 27 21.83 -7.29 7.08
C GLU A 27 20.31 -7.46 7.23
N GLY A 28 19.79 -8.69 7.07
CA GLY A 28 18.38 -8.99 7.30
C GLY A 28 17.93 -8.70 8.74
N MET A 29 18.81 -8.93 9.73
CA MET A 29 18.54 -8.63 11.14
C MET A 29 18.52 -7.15 11.48
N VAL A 30 19.22 -6.30 10.72
CA VAL A 30 19.20 -4.84 10.92
C VAL A 30 17.78 -4.30 10.80
N TYR A 31 17.04 -4.70 9.77
CA TYR A 31 15.66 -4.27 9.58
C TYR A 31 14.76 -4.66 10.77
N LEU A 32 14.85 -5.91 11.21
CA LEU A 32 14.07 -6.38 12.37
C LEU A 32 14.40 -5.60 13.65
N ASN A 33 15.69 -5.38 13.91
CA ASN A 33 16.13 -4.65 15.10
C ASN A 33 15.70 -3.18 15.09
N LEU A 34 15.78 -2.51 13.93
CA LEU A 34 15.30 -1.14 13.78
C LEU A 34 13.80 -1.05 13.96
N THR A 35 13.03 -1.98 13.36
CA THR A 35 11.58 -2.04 13.56
C THR A 35 11.23 -2.24 15.03
N ALA A 36 11.91 -3.16 15.71
CA ALA A 36 11.73 -3.38 17.13
C ALA A 36 12.05 -2.13 17.98
N ALA A 37 13.11 -1.40 17.63
CA ALA A 37 13.48 -0.15 18.29
C ALA A 37 12.41 0.94 18.09
N HIS A 38 11.85 1.07 16.88
CA HIS A 38 10.73 1.99 16.63
C HIS A 38 9.49 1.65 17.45
N LEU A 39 9.16 0.35 17.57
CA LEU A 39 7.95 -0.08 18.28
C LEU A 39 7.97 0.20 19.80
N VAL A 40 9.12 0.39 20.43
CA VAL A 40 9.18 0.78 21.84
C VAL A 40 9.03 2.28 22.08
N THR A 41 9.12 3.09 21.03
CA THR A 41 8.99 4.56 21.07
C THR A 41 7.58 5.02 20.73
N ASN A 42 7.37 6.34 20.63
CA ASN A 42 6.19 6.94 20.05
C ASN A 42 6.26 6.82 18.51
N TYR A 43 5.73 5.73 17.95
CA TYR A 43 5.87 5.39 16.54
C TYR A 43 4.52 5.17 15.86
N ALA A 44 4.36 5.78 14.69
CA ALA A 44 3.24 5.56 13.78
C ALA A 44 3.73 5.42 12.34
N VAL A 45 2.95 4.75 11.54
CA VAL A 45 3.10 4.68 10.09
C VAL A 45 1.94 5.41 9.42
N SER A 46 2.19 5.97 8.24
CA SER A 46 1.15 6.58 7.42
C SER A 46 1.18 5.96 6.03
N ASN A 47 0.02 5.72 5.45
CA ASN A 47 -0.11 5.24 4.09
C ASN A 47 -0.87 6.26 3.25
N ASP A 48 -0.46 6.40 2.00
CA ASP A 48 -1.16 7.23 1.05
C ASP A 48 -2.45 6.54 0.56
N LEU A 49 -3.57 7.24 0.70
CA LEU A 49 -4.89 6.81 0.25
C LEU A 49 -5.39 7.59 -0.97
N THR A 50 -4.60 8.54 -1.47
CA THR A 50 -4.95 9.33 -2.64
C THR A 50 -4.95 8.47 -3.90
N ALA A 51 -5.92 8.66 -4.77
CA ALA A 51 -5.98 7.96 -6.06
C ALA A 51 -4.68 8.17 -6.87
N ALA A 52 -4.28 7.16 -7.64
CA ALA A 52 -3.07 7.22 -8.47
C ALA A 52 -3.11 8.35 -9.52
N ILE A 53 -4.33 8.70 -9.97
CA ILE A 53 -4.57 9.78 -10.92
C ILE A 53 -5.36 10.88 -10.22
N ILE A 54 -4.87 12.11 -10.31
CA ILE A 54 -5.48 13.32 -9.75
C ILE A 54 -6.11 14.12 -10.89
N PRO A 55 -7.46 14.24 -10.94
CA PRO A 55 -8.12 14.89 -12.05
C PRO A 55 -8.29 16.41 -11.91
N ASP A 56 -8.24 16.94 -10.68
CA ASP A 56 -8.66 18.28 -10.36
C ASP A 56 -7.49 19.18 -9.93
N LEU A 57 -7.57 20.46 -10.26
CA LEU A 57 -6.56 21.47 -9.86
C LEU A 57 -6.57 21.78 -8.36
N SER A 58 -7.60 21.38 -7.64
CA SER A 58 -7.69 21.50 -6.19
C SER A 58 -8.44 20.33 -5.59
N GLY A 59 -8.03 19.90 -4.41
CA GLY A 59 -8.62 18.76 -3.72
C GLY A 59 -7.89 18.49 -2.43
N SER A 60 -7.80 17.22 -2.05
CA SER A 60 -7.05 16.77 -0.87
C SER A 60 -6.21 15.54 -1.16
N PHE A 61 -5.01 15.50 -0.59
CA PHE A 61 -4.21 14.30 -0.45
C PHE A 61 -4.72 13.55 0.77
N TYR A 62 -5.22 12.33 0.55
CA TYR A 62 -5.78 11.48 1.58
C TYR A 62 -4.71 10.53 2.11
N TYR A 63 -4.71 10.30 3.40
CA TYR A 63 -3.81 9.37 4.06
C TYR A 63 -4.50 8.69 5.25
N ASP A 64 -3.94 7.59 5.70
CA ASP A 64 -4.18 7.07 7.03
C ASP A 64 -2.94 7.26 7.90
N ILE A 65 -3.15 7.20 9.20
CA ILE A 65 -2.08 7.09 10.19
C ILE A 65 -2.45 6.00 11.19
N GLN A 66 -1.54 5.06 11.45
CA GLN A 66 -1.72 4.00 12.42
C GLN A 66 -0.63 4.06 13.48
N ARG A 67 -1.04 4.14 14.75
CA ARG A 67 -0.13 4.01 15.87
C ARG A 67 0.34 2.56 16.04
N LEU A 68 1.65 2.34 16.05
CA LEU A 68 2.28 1.04 16.31
C LEU A 68 3.15 1.06 17.57
N GLY A 69 3.68 2.22 17.95
CA GLY A 69 4.57 2.38 19.10
C GLY A 69 3.89 2.29 20.45
N LEU A 70 4.64 1.85 21.46
CA LEU A 70 4.13 1.59 22.82
C LEU A 70 4.20 2.79 23.74
N GLU A 71 5.03 3.81 23.43
CA GLU A 71 5.23 4.98 24.26
C GLU A 71 3.98 5.87 24.31
N ASP A 72 3.61 6.35 25.49
CA ASP A 72 2.53 7.30 25.72
C ASP A 72 3.11 8.65 26.22
N PRO A 73 2.47 9.79 25.92
CA PRO A 73 1.29 9.96 25.06
C PRO A 73 1.65 9.84 23.57
N ALA A 74 0.80 9.14 22.80
CA ALA A 74 1.00 8.99 21.35
C ALA A 74 0.39 10.19 20.60
N ASN A 75 1.22 11.19 20.38
CA ASN A 75 0.86 12.39 19.64
C ASN A 75 1.70 12.46 18.37
N PHE A 76 1.02 12.72 17.24
CA PHE A 76 1.66 12.80 15.93
C PHE A 76 1.15 14.04 15.19
N THR A 77 2.01 14.61 14.37
CA THR A 77 1.62 15.66 13.42
C THR A 77 1.95 15.19 12.02
N VAL A 78 0.95 15.16 11.14
CA VAL A 78 1.12 14.78 9.73
C VAL A 78 1.12 16.03 8.87
N SER A 79 2.11 16.15 8.00
CA SER A 79 2.21 17.22 7.02
C SER A 79 2.49 16.68 5.62
N ILE A 80 2.08 17.42 4.60
CA ILE A 80 2.42 17.19 3.21
C ILE A 80 3.46 18.22 2.79
N ILE A 81 4.57 17.73 2.23
CA ILE A 81 5.67 18.58 1.75
C ILE A 81 5.75 18.43 0.22
N PRO A 82 5.38 19.45 -0.55
CA PRO A 82 5.50 19.42 -2.01
C PRO A 82 6.95 19.22 -2.45
N VAL A 83 7.17 18.34 -3.44
CA VAL A 83 8.47 18.13 -4.10
C VAL A 83 8.44 18.74 -5.50
N THR A 84 7.38 18.49 -6.27
CA THR A 84 7.22 19.08 -7.60
C THR A 84 6.61 20.47 -7.52
N SER A 85 7.10 21.39 -8.36
CA SER A 85 6.70 22.81 -8.35
C SER A 85 5.27 23.06 -8.83
N ASN A 86 4.64 22.09 -9.46
CA ASN A 86 3.24 22.16 -9.89
C ASN A 86 2.23 21.96 -8.74
N ILE A 87 2.68 21.62 -7.54
CA ILE A 87 1.89 21.72 -6.30
C ILE A 87 2.17 23.10 -5.69
N LEU A 88 1.27 24.05 -5.93
CA LEU A 88 1.47 25.46 -5.52
C LEU A 88 1.28 25.67 -4.02
N THR A 89 0.26 25.05 -3.45
CA THR A 89 -0.04 25.16 -2.03
C THR A 89 -0.55 23.84 -1.46
N VAL A 90 -0.30 23.65 -0.18
CA VAL A 90 -0.89 22.59 0.64
C VAL A 90 -1.48 23.19 1.92
N GLY A 91 -2.46 22.51 2.48
CA GLY A 91 -3.08 22.87 3.76
C GLY A 91 -2.12 22.77 4.94
N GLY A 92 -2.56 23.22 6.10
CA GLY A 92 -1.83 23.06 7.35
C GLY A 92 -1.69 21.58 7.76
N ALA A 93 -0.72 21.31 8.62
CA ALA A 93 -0.53 19.99 9.20
C ALA A 93 -1.69 19.59 10.12
N ASN A 94 -2.02 18.31 10.17
CA ASN A 94 -3.04 17.72 11.04
C ASN A 94 -2.41 17.07 12.27
N SER A 95 -3.07 17.25 13.43
CA SER A 95 -2.60 16.66 14.70
C SER A 95 -3.49 15.49 15.10
N HIS A 96 -2.86 14.35 15.39
CA HIS A 96 -3.47 13.13 15.90
C HIS A 96 -2.98 12.90 17.32
N ASN A 97 -3.80 13.24 18.30
CA ASN A 97 -3.39 13.27 19.72
C ASN A 97 -3.95 12.09 20.50
N ALA A 98 -3.16 11.59 21.43
CA ALA A 98 -3.54 10.51 22.35
C ALA A 98 -4.11 9.27 21.63
N MET A 99 -3.55 8.92 20.49
CA MET A 99 -3.98 7.73 19.74
C MET A 99 -3.83 6.47 20.59
N ALA A 100 -4.86 5.63 20.63
CA ALA A 100 -4.76 4.32 21.26
C ALA A 100 -3.82 3.40 20.47
N LEU A 101 -3.24 2.40 21.16
CA LEU A 101 -2.39 1.42 20.47
C LEU A 101 -3.18 0.70 19.37
N LEU A 102 -2.60 0.62 18.18
CA LEU A 102 -3.19 0.10 16.93
C LEU A 102 -4.38 0.91 16.39
N GLN A 103 -4.69 2.06 16.98
CA GLN A 103 -5.67 2.98 16.38
C GLN A 103 -5.18 3.42 15.01
N GLN A 104 -6.11 3.45 14.05
CA GLN A 104 -5.90 3.97 12.70
C GLN A 104 -6.93 5.06 12.43
N ASP A 105 -6.47 6.21 11.98
CA ASP A 105 -7.29 7.36 11.61
C ASP A 105 -7.07 7.68 10.13
N ASN A 106 -8.15 8.03 9.41
CA ASN A 106 -8.08 8.54 8.05
C ASN A 106 -8.24 10.05 8.08
N ASP A 107 -7.41 10.77 7.33
CA ASP A 107 -7.47 12.22 7.24
C ASP A 107 -7.01 12.71 5.87
N SER A 108 -6.99 14.03 5.66
CA SER A 108 -6.55 14.61 4.40
C SER A 108 -6.00 16.01 4.58
N ILE A 109 -5.11 16.43 3.67
CA ILE A 109 -4.57 17.79 3.60
C ILE A 109 -4.86 18.34 2.21
N SER A 110 -5.46 19.52 2.14
CA SER A 110 -5.84 20.15 0.89
C SER A 110 -4.62 20.52 0.04
N TYR A 111 -4.82 20.58 -1.27
CA TYR A 111 -3.82 21.07 -2.22
C TYR A 111 -4.43 22.01 -3.27
N THR A 112 -3.58 22.83 -3.90
CA THR A 112 -3.87 23.55 -5.13
C THR A 112 -2.71 23.36 -6.11
N LEU A 113 -3.03 23.01 -7.35
CA LEU A 113 -2.05 22.80 -8.42
C LEU A 113 -1.92 24.03 -9.32
N ASP A 114 -0.81 24.08 -10.04
CA ASP A 114 -0.61 25.07 -11.09
C ASP A 114 -1.65 24.85 -12.22
N PRO A 115 -2.41 25.88 -12.60
CA PRO A 115 -3.41 25.77 -13.67
C PRO A 115 -2.81 25.45 -15.05
N THR A 116 -1.49 25.56 -15.21
CA THR A 116 -0.77 25.19 -16.45
C THR A 116 -0.33 23.75 -16.50
N ILE A 117 -0.59 22.96 -15.44
CA ILE A 117 -0.24 21.53 -15.40
C ILE A 117 -0.90 20.77 -16.55
N ALA A 118 -0.16 19.88 -17.19
CA ALA A 118 -0.65 19.09 -18.30
C ALA A 118 -0.97 17.64 -17.89
N ALA A 119 -1.91 17.02 -18.59
CA ALA A 119 -2.21 15.60 -18.37
C ALA A 119 -0.96 14.75 -18.61
N GLY A 120 -0.63 13.89 -17.63
CA GLY A 120 0.60 13.08 -17.61
C GLY A 120 1.70 13.65 -16.75
N ASP A 121 1.61 14.90 -16.30
CA ASP A 121 2.60 15.47 -15.39
C ASP A 121 2.56 14.77 -14.02
N LEU A 122 3.74 14.63 -13.42
CA LEU A 122 3.89 13.99 -12.13
C LEU A 122 3.72 15.00 -10.99
N LEU A 123 3.02 14.57 -9.97
CA LEU A 123 2.85 15.26 -8.70
C LEU A 123 3.57 14.44 -7.62
N THR A 124 4.69 14.94 -7.13
CA THR A 124 5.45 14.28 -6.08
C THR A 124 5.39 15.11 -4.80
N TYR A 125 5.09 14.47 -3.70
CA TYR A 125 5.06 15.05 -2.36
C TYR A 125 5.55 14.03 -1.33
N VAL A 126 5.91 14.52 -0.16
CA VAL A 126 6.26 13.69 0.99
C VAL A 126 5.14 13.77 2.01
N ILE A 127 4.68 12.62 2.49
CA ILE A 127 3.90 12.50 3.72
C ILE A 127 4.92 12.42 4.86
N SER A 128 4.93 13.41 5.75
CA SER A 128 5.84 13.49 6.88
C SER A 128 5.07 13.34 8.19
N VAL A 129 5.43 12.35 8.98
CA VAL A 129 4.88 12.10 10.33
C VAL A 129 5.93 12.54 11.34
N ASP A 130 5.59 13.55 12.15
CA ASP A 130 6.40 14.03 13.27
C ASP A 130 5.84 13.46 14.58
N ASN A 131 6.65 12.76 15.34
CA ASN A 131 6.31 12.24 16.65
C ASN A 131 6.91 13.07 17.81
N GLY A 132 7.51 14.23 17.49
CA GLY A 132 8.20 15.11 18.43
C GLY A 132 9.64 14.72 18.72
N GLN A 133 10.12 13.58 18.23
CA GLN A 133 11.50 13.10 18.41
C GLN A 133 12.21 12.94 17.06
N PHE A 134 11.51 12.45 16.04
CA PHE A 134 12.00 12.28 14.67
C PHE A 134 10.88 12.40 13.65
N LEU A 135 11.27 12.56 12.39
CA LEU A 135 10.37 12.58 11.23
C LEU A 135 10.42 11.23 10.52
N SER A 136 9.26 10.65 10.26
CA SER A 136 9.10 9.52 9.33
C SER A 136 8.53 10.05 8.03
N ASN A 137 9.23 9.85 6.92
CA ASN A 137 8.90 10.43 5.62
C ASN A 137 8.62 9.33 4.59
N ASP A 138 7.52 9.45 3.87
CA ASP A 138 7.22 8.62 2.70
C ASP A 138 7.02 9.50 1.47
N THR A 139 7.65 9.14 0.35
CA THR A 139 7.59 9.90 -0.91
C THR A 139 6.55 9.28 -1.83
N VAL A 140 5.54 10.06 -2.17
CA VAL A 140 4.42 9.66 -3.00
C VAL A 140 4.48 10.37 -4.34
N THR A 141 4.23 9.64 -5.42
CA THR A 141 4.11 10.22 -6.77
C THR A 141 2.75 9.85 -7.38
N LYS A 142 2.06 10.85 -7.88
CA LYS A 142 0.77 10.74 -8.59
C LYS A 142 0.91 11.28 -10.01
N THR A 143 -0.07 10.98 -10.85
CA THR A 143 -0.15 11.52 -12.20
C THR A 143 -1.36 12.47 -12.30
N TYR A 144 -1.16 13.67 -12.82
CA TYR A 144 -2.29 14.57 -13.12
C TYR A 144 -2.99 14.14 -14.41
N GLY A 145 -4.32 14.12 -14.42
CA GLY A 145 -5.12 13.81 -15.60
C GLY A 145 -6.47 13.18 -15.30
N GLN A 146 -7.22 12.89 -16.34
CA GLN A 146 -8.52 12.22 -16.23
C GLN A 146 -8.34 10.71 -16.42
N SER A 147 -8.93 9.92 -15.54
CA SER A 147 -8.96 8.46 -15.71
C SER A 147 -10.10 8.04 -16.59
N GLN A 148 -9.83 7.07 -17.47
CA GLN A 148 -10.84 6.40 -18.29
C GLN A 148 -10.80 4.91 -18.01
N VAL A 149 -11.96 4.31 -17.72
CA VAL A 149 -12.05 2.86 -17.57
C VAL A 149 -11.98 2.22 -18.96
N VAL A 150 -10.89 1.52 -19.26
CA VAL A 150 -10.67 0.84 -20.54
C VAL A 150 -11.02 -0.65 -20.49
N PHE A 151 -11.09 -1.22 -19.28
CA PHE A 151 -11.53 -2.60 -19.04
C PHE A 151 -12.19 -2.69 -17.68
N SER A 152 -13.30 -3.46 -17.60
CA SER A 152 -13.97 -3.79 -16.34
C SER A 152 -14.55 -5.20 -16.43
N ASP A 153 -14.37 -5.98 -15.36
CA ASP A 153 -14.90 -7.33 -15.25
C ASP A 153 -15.49 -7.53 -13.84
N ALA A 154 -16.75 -7.93 -13.81
CA ALA A 154 -17.46 -8.20 -12.54
C ALA A 154 -17.11 -9.57 -11.94
N ALA A 155 -16.23 -10.33 -12.56
CA ALA A 155 -15.79 -11.66 -12.15
C ALA A 155 -16.92 -12.71 -12.02
N ASN A 156 -18.01 -12.53 -12.80
CA ASN A 156 -19.16 -13.42 -12.79
C ASN A 156 -19.01 -14.62 -13.76
N SER A 157 -17.98 -14.59 -14.61
CA SER A 157 -17.69 -15.66 -15.57
C SER A 157 -16.20 -15.67 -15.94
N LEU A 158 -15.77 -16.71 -16.64
CA LEU A 158 -14.44 -16.80 -17.21
C LEU A 158 -14.37 -16.36 -18.67
N THR A 159 -15.40 -15.70 -19.22
CA THR A 159 -15.50 -15.37 -20.65
C THR A 159 -14.33 -14.52 -21.16
N ASN A 160 -13.84 -13.60 -20.31
CA ASN A 160 -12.73 -12.71 -20.64
C ASN A 160 -11.36 -13.32 -20.32
N TRP A 161 -11.31 -14.58 -19.86
CA TRP A 161 -10.12 -15.14 -19.25
C TRP A 161 -9.70 -16.46 -19.88
N THR A 162 -8.43 -16.58 -20.19
CA THR A 162 -7.77 -17.85 -20.45
C THR A 162 -7.18 -18.37 -19.15
N VAL A 163 -7.53 -19.58 -18.78
CA VAL A 163 -7.14 -20.17 -17.48
C VAL A 163 -6.27 -21.40 -17.66
N SER A 164 -5.28 -21.54 -16.78
CA SER A 164 -4.57 -22.79 -16.61
C SER A 164 -5.23 -23.59 -15.49
N GLN A 165 -5.42 -24.89 -15.69
CA GLN A 165 -5.96 -25.82 -14.68
C GLN A 165 -7.40 -25.44 -14.21
N THR A 166 -7.68 -25.64 -12.91
CA THR A 166 -9.02 -25.64 -12.33
C THR A 166 -9.47 -24.27 -11.83
N TRP A 167 -9.42 -23.23 -12.65
CA TRP A 167 -10.11 -21.99 -12.31
C TRP A 167 -11.62 -22.13 -12.56
N GLY A 168 -12.41 -21.43 -11.77
CA GLY A 168 -13.87 -21.41 -11.89
C GLY A 168 -14.47 -20.18 -11.22
N THR A 169 -15.79 -20.18 -11.10
CA THR A 169 -16.51 -19.17 -10.33
C THR A 169 -17.05 -19.75 -9.04
N THR A 170 -17.20 -18.92 -8.01
CA THR A 170 -17.83 -19.28 -6.75
C THR A 170 -18.87 -18.25 -6.34
N THR A 171 -19.95 -18.70 -5.69
CA THR A 171 -20.98 -17.86 -5.09
C THR A 171 -20.85 -17.83 -3.57
N SER A 172 -19.88 -18.55 -3.00
CA SER A 172 -19.70 -18.61 -1.54
C SER A 172 -18.92 -17.43 -0.97
N THR A 173 -18.10 -16.77 -1.80
CA THR A 173 -17.33 -15.58 -1.41
C THR A 173 -17.21 -14.66 -2.60
N PHE A 174 -17.60 -13.40 -2.44
CA PHE A 174 -17.47 -12.36 -3.47
C PHE A 174 -17.42 -10.98 -2.81
N TYR A 175 -16.83 -10.00 -3.47
CA TYR A 175 -16.90 -8.60 -3.11
C TYR A 175 -18.15 -7.94 -3.69
N SER A 176 -18.37 -8.10 -4.98
CA SER A 176 -19.58 -7.65 -5.68
C SER A 176 -20.47 -8.84 -6.02
N PRO A 177 -21.80 -8.76 -5.81
CA PRO A 177 -22.71 -9.85 -6.16
C PRO A 177 -22.69 -10.16 -7.66
N SER A 178 -22.87 -11.41 -8.04
CA SER A 178 -23.29 -12.60 -7.29
C SER A 178 -22.20 -13.66 -7.15
N SER A 179 -21.01 -13.46 -7.72
CA SER A 179 -19.93 -14.46 -7.71
C SER A 179 -18.57 -13.83 -7.79
N SER A 180 -17.53 -14.60 -7.62
CA SER A 180 -16.15 -14.24 -7.90
C SER A 180 -15.43 -15.35 -8.64
N ILE A 181 -14.28 -15.02 -9.26
CA ILE A 181 -13.37 -15.99 -9.87
C ILE A 181 -12.49 -16.58 -8.76
N THR A 182 -12.30 -17.90 -8.77
CA THR A 182 -11.47 -18.61 -7.81
C THR A 182 -10.58 -19.63 -8.50
N ASP A 183 -9.40 -19.84 -7.95
CA ASP A 183 -8.47 -20.91 -8.36
C ASP A 183 -8.83 -22.26 -7.76
N SER A 184 -9.78 -22.30 -6.83
CA SER A 184 -10.14 -23.48 -6.02
C SER A 184 -11.65 -23.74 -5.99
N PRO A 185 -12.36 -23.87 -7.15
CA PRO A 185 -13.80 -24.00 -7.20
C PRO A 185 -14.34 -25.29 -6.56
N ASN A 186 -13.51 -26.31 -6.43
CA ASN A 186 -13.86 -27.64 -5.94
C ASN A 186 -13.19 -28.01 -4.61
N GLY A 187 -12.75 -27.03 -3.84
CA GLY A 187 -12.02 -27.24 -2.58
C GLY A 187 -10.56 -26.76 -2.65
N ASN A 188 -9.76 -27.13 -1.67
CA ASN A 188 -8.38 -26.65 -1.57
C ASN A 188 -7.52 -27.07 -2.77
N TYR A 189 -6.61 -26.20 -3.21
CA TYR A 189 -5.62 -26.52 -4.24
C TYR A 189 -4.54 -27.49 -3.70
N SER A 190 -3.91 -28.23 -4.61
CA SER A 190 -2.84 -29.17 -4.27
C SER A 190 -1.53 -28.44 -3.96
N HIS A 191 -0.66 -29.07 -3.17
CA HIS A 191 0.68 -28.55 -2.89
C HIS A 191 1.52 -28.43 -4.17
N ASN A 192 2.40 -27.42 -4.22
CA ASN A 192 3.34 -27.17 -5.33
C ASN A 192 2.67 -27.00 -6.70
N ILE A 193 1.48 -26.37 -6.74
CA ILE A 193 0.78 -26.11 -7.97
C ILE A 193 0.98 -24.65 -8.39
N ASN A 194 1.15 -24.44 -9.69
CA ASN A 194 1.16 -23.10 -10.30
C ASN A 194 -0.08 -22.95 -11.17
N LYS A 195 -0.93 -21.98 -10.82
CA LYS A 195 -2.17 -21.68 -11.53
C LYS A 195 -2.14 -20.25 -12.03
N SER A 196 -2.51 -20.03 -13.27
CA SER A 196 -2.57 -18.70 -13.86
C SER A 196 -3.93 -18.43 -14.47
N ILE A 197 -4.30 -17.16 -14.46
CA ILE A 197 -5.43 -16.59 -15.17
C ILE A 197 -4.92 -15.40 -15.97
N THR A 198 -5.28 -15.34 -17.24
CA THR A 198 -4.77 -14.33 -18.18
C THR A 198 -5.94 -13.79 -18.98
N LEU A 199 -5.99 -12.48 -19.20
CA LEU A 199 -6.97 -11.89 -20.13
C LEU A 199 -6.83 -12.50 -21.52
N THR A 200 -7.94 -12.97 -22.09
CA THR A 200 -7.98 -13.56 -23.44
C THR A 200 -7.61 -12.53 -24.51
N SER A 201 -7.98 -11.27 -24.28
CA SER A 201 -7.63 -10.15 -25.16
C SER A 201 -6.86 -9.11 -24.34
N GLY A 202 -5.76 -8.62 -24.90
CA GLY A 202 -4.99 -7.54 -24.29
C GLY A 202 -5.79 -6.24 -24.19
N VAL A 203 -5.49 -5.42 -23.21
CA VAL A 203 -6.00 -4.05 -23.07
C VAL A 203 -5.06 -3.11 -23.82
N ASP A 204 -5.60 -2.31 -24.74
CA ASP A 204 -4.81 -1.32 -25.48
C ASP A 204 -4.51 -0.11 -24.60
N LEU A 205 -3.23 0.14 -24.32
CA LEU A 205 -2.72 1.25 -23.54
C LEU A 205 -1.81 2.19 -24.36
N ASN A 206 -1.84 2.12 -25.68
CA ASN A 206 -0.89 2.85 -26.54
C ASN A 206 -0.85 4.36 -26.33
N ASN A 207 -1.94 4.99 -25.89
CA ASN A 207 -2.01 6.42 -25.61
C ASN A 207 -2.15 6.74 -24.12
N ALA A 208 -1.96 5.76 -23.26
CA ALA A 208 -2.05 5.97 -21.83
C ALA A 208 -0.76 6.60 -21.28
N VAL A 209 -0.87 7.72 -20.57
CA VAL A 209 0.24 8.35 -19.84
C VAL A 209 0.48 7.66 -18.50
N ALA A 210 -0.55 7.01 -17.96
CA ALA A 210 -0.48 6.17 -16.77
C ALA A 210 -1.58 5.10 -16.84
N ALA A 211 -1.37 3.97 -16.17
CA ALA A 211 -2.36 2.91 -16.08
C ALA A 211 -2.44 2.40 -14.63
N THR A 212 -3.67 2.18 -14.15
CA THR A 212 -3.92 1.60 -12.83
C THR A 212 -4.77 0.35 -13.00
N LEU A 213 -4.35 -0.74 -12.37
CA LEU A 213 -5.15 -1.94 -12.20
C LEU A 213 -5.66 -1.97 -10.76
N SER A 214 -6.98 -2.03 -10.59
CA SER A 214 -7.62 -2.20 -9.28
C SER A 214 -8.43 -3.49 -9.27
N PHE A 215 -8.32 -4.27 -8.22
CA PHE A 215 -9.12 -5.48 -8.03
C PHE A 215 -9.27 -5.80 -6.55
N TYR A 216 -10.30 -6.56 -6.22
CA TYR A 216 -10.48 -7.11 -4.88
C TYR A 216 -10.06 -8.57 -4.89
N GLY A 217 -9.18 -8.93 -3.96
CA GLY A 217 -8.66 -10.29 -3.80
C GLY A 217 -8.82 -10.78 -2.37
N LYS A 218 -9.06 -12.09 -2.23
CA LYS A 218 -9.02 -12.80 -0.95
C LYS A 218 -8.04 -13.96 -1.07
N TRP A 219 -7.13 -14.06 -0.11
CA TRP A 219 -6.15 -15.13 -0.01
C TRP A 219 -6.38 -15.89 1.29
N GLU A 220 -6.35 -17.21 1.22
CA GLU A 220 -6.28 -18.12 2.37
C GLU A 220 -5.07 -19.03 2.11
N ILE A 221 -3.97 -18.81 2.84
CA ILE A 221 -2.67 -19.45 2.68
C ILE A 221 -2.38 -20.29 3.92
#